data_aaf1c4cc7c8bee700fbc5991162a06ef
#
_entry.id   aaf1c4cc7c8bee700fbc5991162a06ef
#
_cell.length_a   1.000
_cell.length_b   1.000
_cell.length_c   1.000
_cell.angle_alpha   90.00
_cell.angle_beta   90.00
_cell.angle_gamma   90.00
#
_symmetry.space_group_name_H-M   'P 1'
#
loop_
_entity.id
_entity.type
_entity.pdbx_description
1 polymer ?
#
loop_
_entity_poly.entity_id
_entity_poly.type
_entity_poly.pdbx_seq_one_letter_code
_entity_poly.pdbx_strand_id
1 'polypeptide(L)'
;MARITVAELRRKQQEGEIVLVLDLRSSAGLEQERSTIPGAVQISLDNIQKGNHAFPRDREIIVFCSCPNEVTAARVALLLQRNGFTRVRPLLGGIDAWREQNYPLESLGPGLSSIAVSSANPSIANPL
;
A
#
# COMPACT_ATOMS: atom_id res chain seq x y z
N MET A 1 -16.35 -7.10 7.62
CA MET A 1 -15.49 -5.94 7.40
C MET A 1 -15.77 -5.37 6.01
N ALA A 2 -16.10 -4.10 5.95
CA ALA A 2 -16.46 -3.47 4.68
C ALA A 2 -15.20 -3.19 3.86
N ARG A 3 -15.29 -3.44 2.56
CA ARG A 3 -14.23 -3.08 1.63
C ARG A 3 -14.49 -1.70 1.05
N ILE A 4 -13.42 -1.04 0.59
CA ILE A 4 -13.55 0.22 -0.12
C ILE A 4 -13.34 -0.04 -1.61
N THR A 5 -14.14 0.60 -2.47
CA THR A 5 -13.95 0.44 -3.91
C THR A 5 -12.82 1.34 -4.40
N VAL A 6 -12.26 0.99 -5.57
CA VAL A 6 -11.21 1.83 -6.15
C VAL A 6 -11.76 3.21 -6.52
N ALA A 7 -13.03 3.28 -6.94
CA ALA A 7 -13.65 4.56 -7.25
C ALA A 7 -13.74 5.45 -6.02
N GLU A 8 -14.11 4.87 -4.88
CA GLU A 8 -14.21 5.63 -3.64
C GLU A 8 -12.83 6.11 -3.18
N LEU A 9 -11.82 5.25 -3.26
CA LEU A 9 -10.46 5.65 -2.90
C LEU A 9 -9.96 6.77 -3.81
N ARG A 10 -10.22 6.64 -5.11
CA ARG A 10 -9.81 7.68 -6.06
C ARG A 10 -10.46 9.01 -5.73
N ARG A 11 -11.76 8.98 -5.41
CA ARG A 11 -12.48 10.20 -5.04
C ARG A 11 -11.87 10.84 -3.79
N LYS A 12 -11.54 10.02 -2.78
CA LYS A 12 -10.92 10.54 -1.56
C LYS A 12 -9.59 11.23 -1.85
N GLN A 13 -8.78 10.64 -2.73
CA GLN A 13 -7.51 11.25 -3.10
C GLN A 13 -7.71 12.56 -3.84
N GLN A 14 -8.69 12.60 -4.74
CA GLN A 14 -8.98 13.81 -5.51
C GLN A 14 -9.52 14.93 -4.63
N GLU A 15 -10.21 14.58 -3.56
CA GLU A 15 -10.76 15.56 -2.63
C GLU A 15 -9.74 15.99 -1.57
N GLY A 16 -8.54 15.44 -1.62
CA GLY A 16 -7.50 15.81 -0.66
C GLY A 16 -7.65 15.18 0.71
N GLU A 17 -8.48 14.14 0.83
CA GLU A 17 -8.60 13.42 2.09
C GLU A 17 -7.30 12.72 2.42
N ILE A 18 -6.88 12.79 3.67
CA ILE A 18 -5.64 12.17 4.10
C ILE A 18 -5.94 10.74 4.50
N VAL A 19 -5.53 9.79 3.65
CA VAL A 19 -5.65 8.37 3.92
C VAL A 19 -4.26 7.73 3.80
N LEU A 20 -4.05 6.68 4.55
CA LEU A 20 -2.81 5.91 4.45
C LEU A 20 -3.11 4.66 3.63
N VAL A 21 -2.41 4.49 2.51
CA VAL A 21 -2.60 3.33 1.64
C VAL A 21 -1.38 2.43 1.79
N LEU A 22 -1.62 1.18 2.15
CA LEU A 22 -0.56 0.20 2.37
C LEU A 22 -0.55 -0.83 1.25
N ASP A 23 0.60 -0.95 0.61
CA ASP A 23 0.84 -1.91 -0.46
C ASP A 23 1.48 -3.14 0.17
N LEU A 24 0.72 -4.23 0.22
CA LEU A 24 1.14 -5.46 0.89
C LEU A 24 1.68 -6.51 -0.07
N ARG A 25 1.95 -6.14 -1.32
CA ARG A 25 2.45 -7.10 -2.30
C ARG A 25 3.81 -7.62 -1.86
N SER A 26 4.06 -8.89 -2.20
CA SER A 26 5.35 -9.51 -1.93
C SER A 26 6.43 -8.91 -2.84
N SER A 27 7.69 -9.21 -2.54
CA SER A 27 8.79 -8.79 -3.40
C SER A 27 8.57 -9.24 -4.83
N ALA A 28 8.12 -10.47 -5.02
CA ALA A 28 7.84 -10.98 -6.37
C ALA A 28 6.75 -10.18 -7.06
N GLY A 29 5.69 -9.86 -6.33
CA GLY A 29 4.61 -9.05 -6.90
C GLY A 29 5.07 -7.67 -7.28
N LEU A 30 5.91 -7.05 -6.46
CA LEU A 30 6.45 -5.72 -6.74
C LEU A 30 7.40 -5.75 -7.93
N GLU A 31 8.12 -6.85 -8.14
CA GLU A 31 8.98 -6.98 -9.30
C GLU A 31 8.18 -7.15 -10.60
N GLN A 32 7.04 -7.82 -10.52
CA GLN A 32 6.19 -8.03 -11.69
C GLN A 32 5.47 -6.75 -12.10
N GLU A 33 5.04 -5.98 -11.12
CA GLU A 33 4.31 -4.74 -11.37
C GLU A 33 5.03 -3.63 -10.60
N ARG A 34 5.84 -2.86 -11.31
CA ARG A 34 6.68 -1.85 -10.67
C ARG A 34 6.01 -0.49 -10.57
N SER A 35 4.70 -0.49 -10.49
CA SER A 35 3.94 0.72 -10.21
C SER A 35 2.95 0.40 -9.11
N THR A 36 2.47 1.44 -8.44
CA THR A 36 1.58 1.30 -7.31
C THR A 36 0.53 2.41 -7.35
N ILE A 37 -0.43 2.31 -6.46
CA ILE A 37 -1.42 3.37 -6.28
C ILE A 37 -0.68 4.59 -5.74
N PRO A 38 -0.95 5.79 -6.26
CA PRO A 38 -0.22 6.99 -5.84
C PRO A 38 -0.28 7.17 -4.32
N GLY A 39 0.89 7.41 -3.73
CA GLY A 39 1.01 7.63 -2.29
C GLY A 39 1.08 6.38 -1.45
N ALA A 40 0.99 5.20 -2.05
CA ALA A 40 1.02 3.96 -1.28
C ALA A 40 2.40 3.70 -0.68
N VAL A 41 2.39 3.14 0.52
CA VAL A 41 3.61 2.77 1.24
C VAL A 41 3.74 1.25 1.21
N GLN A 42 4.89 0.76 0.76
CA GLN A 42 5.15 -0.67 0.71
C GLN A 42 5.56 -1.16 2.10
N ILE A 43 4.87 -2.17 2.59
CA ILE A 43 5.22 -2.78 3.87
C ILE A 43 4.91 -4.28 3.80
N SER A 44 5.80 -5.09 4.33
CA SER A 44 5.62 -6.54 4.29
C SER A 44 4.67 -7.00 5.38
N LEU A 45 3.99 -8.11 5.12
CA LEU A 45 3.15 -8.75 6.12
C LEU A 45 3.97 -9.07 7.37
N ASP A 46 5.20 -9.51 7.18
CA ASP A 46 6.08 -9.87 8.29
C ASP A 46 6.31 -8.68 9.22
N ASN A 47 6.59 -7.51 8.66
CA ASN A 47 6.79 -6.32 9.47
C ASN A 47 5.53 -5.92 10.23
N ILE A 48 4.37 -6.09 9.61
CA ILE A 48 3.12 -5.79 10.28
C ILE A 48 2.90 -6.76 11.43
N GLN A 49 3.13 -8.05 11.20
CA GLN A 49 2.94 -9.06 12.24
C GLN A 49 3.88 -8.87 13.42
N LYS A 50 5.09 -8.37 13.15
CA LYS A 50 6.05 -8.10 14.21
C LYS A 50 5.81 -6.78 14.92
N GLY A 51 4.84 -5.99 14.46
CA GLY A 51 4.59 -4.69 15.05
C GLY A 51 5.59 -3.62 14.65
N ASN A 52 6.36 -3.86 13.59
CA ASN A 52 7.37 -2.91 13.12
C ASN A 52 6.71 -1.83 12.27
N HIS A 53 5.83 -1.07 12.89
CA HIS A 53 5.15 0.02 12.21
C HIS A 53 4.72 1.06 13.22
N ALA A 54 4.56 2.28 12.75
CA ALA A 54 4.07 3.38 13.57
C ALA A 54 3.02 4.13 12.76
N PHE A 55 1.90 3.46 12.51
CA PHE A 55 0.85 4.06 11.69
C PHE A 55 0.03 5.04 12.51
N PRO A 56 -0.40 6.15 11.91
CA PRO A 56 -1.29 7.09 12.59
C PRO A 56 -2.66 6.46 12.83
N ARG A 57 -3.27 6.82 13.94
CA ARG A 57 -4.58 6.30 14.31
C ARG A 57 -5.71 7.27 13.99
N ASP A 58 -5.36 8.45 13.49
CA ASP A 58 -6.32 9.53 13.26
C ASP A 58 -6.79 9.60 11.80
N ARG A 59 -6.47 8.60 11.00
CA ARG A 59 -6.86 8.60 9.59
C ARG A 59 -7.24 7.21 9.15
N GLU A 60 -7.90 7.15 8.00
CA GLU A 60 -8.29 5.87 7.44
C GLU A 60 -7.09 5.17 6.83
N ILE A 61 -7.04 3.85 7.00
CA ILE A 61 -5.99 3.01 6.43
C ILE A 61 -6.62 2.08 5.41
N ILE A 62 -6.11 2.12 4.20
CA ILE A 62 -6.56 1.25 3.11
C ILE A 62 -5.43 0.28 2.81
N VAL A 63 -5.74 -1.02 2.77
CA VAL A 63 -4.73 -2.04 2.51
C VAL A 63 -5.06 -2.77 1.22
N PHE A 64 -4.05 -3.08 0.42
CA PHE A 64 -4.26 -3.84 -0.81
C PHE A 64 -3.10 -4.80 -1.09
N CYS A 65 -3.42 -5.80 -1.88
CA CYS A 65 -2.43 -6.77 -2.35
C CYS A 65 -2.82 -7.18 -3.77
N SER A 66 -2.07 -8.11 -4.33
CA SER A 66 -2.38 -8.65 -5.67
C SER A 66 -2.85 -10.08 -5.61
N CYS A 67 -3.08 -10.62 -4.41
CA CYS A 67 -3.49 -12.01 -4.27
C CYS A 67 -4.97 -12.18 -4.61
N PRO A 68 -5.34 -13.33 -5.13
CA PRO A 68 -6.75 -13.61 -5.41
C PRO A 68 -7.58 -13.53 -4.13
N ASN A 69 -8.79 -13.01 -4.25
CA ASN A 69 -9.73 -12.91 -3.15
C ASN A 69 -9.26 -12.01 -1.99
N GLU A 70 -8.17 -11.26 -2.21
CA GLU A 70 -7.72 -10.25 -1.25
C GLU A 70 -7.41 -10.83 0.13
N VAL A 71 -6.92 -12.06 0.18
CA VAL A 71 -6.72 -12.76 1.45
C VAL A 71 -5.73 -12.02 2.35
N THR A 72 -4.59 -11.60 1.81
CA THR A 72 -3.59 -10.91 2.61
C THR A 72 -4.11 -9.59 3.14
N ALA A 73 -4.79 -8.82 2.29
CA ALA A 73 -5.33 -7.53 2.71
C ALA A 73 -6.37 -7.69 3.81
N ALA A 74 -7.24 -8.69 3.69
CA ALA A 74 -8.26 -8.94 4.70
C ALA A 74 -7.63 -9.33 6.04
N ARG A 75 -6.60 -10.17 6.00
CA ARG A 75 -5.92 -10.59 7.23
C ARG A 75 -5.22 -9.44 7.91
N VAL A 76 -4.55 -8.59 7.15
CA VAL A 76 -3.88 -7.42 7.71
C VAL A 76 -4.87 -6.44 8.28
N ALA A 77 -5.98 -6.19 7.58
CA ALA A 77 -7.01 -5.29 8.09
C ALA A 77 -7.54 -5.78 9.45
N LEU A 78 -7.78 -7.09 9.57
CA LEU A 78 -8.26 -7.66 10.82
C LEU A 78 -7.21 -7.53 11.93
N LEU A 79 -5.95 -7.80 11.59
CA LEU A 79 -4.86 -7.67 12.56
C LEU A 79 -4.75 -6.24 13.08
N LEU A 80 -4.81 -5.27 12.19
CA LEU A 80 -4.71 -3.86 12.59
C LEU A 80 -5.91 -3.46 13.44
N GLN A 81 -7.10 -3.95 13.13
CA GLN A 81 -8.27 -3.66 13.94
C GLN A 81 -8.11 -4.20 15.34
N ARG A 82 -7.53 -5.38 15.50
CA ARG A 82 -7.28 -5.96 16.81
C ARG A 82 -6.25 -5.15 17.61
N ASN A 83 -5.41 -4.41 16.91
CA ASN A 83 -4.41 -3.55 17.54
C ASN A 83 -4.90 -2.11 17.72
N GLY A 84 -6.19 -1.88 17.57
CA GLY A 84 -6.79 -0.59 17.88
C GLY A 84 -6.93 0.38 16.73
N PHE A 85 -6.62 -0.03 15.52
CA PHE A 85 -6.82 0.81 14.34
C PHE A 85 -8.26 0.57 13.85
N THR A 86 -9.15 1.51 14.12
CA THR A 86 -10.57 1.30 13.91
C THR A 86 -11.04 1.59 12.49
N ARG A 87 -10.25 2.29 11.68
CA ARG A 87 -10.66 2.71 10.35
C ARG A 87 -9.76 2.07 9.31
N VAL A 88 -9.84 0.75 9.20
CA VAL A 88 -9.04 -0.02 8.24
C VAL A 88 -9.96 -0.76 7.30
N ARG A 89 -9.76 -0.62 5.99
CA ARG A 89 -10.56 -1.33 5.00
C ARG A 89 -9.68 -1.89 3.89
N PRO A 90 -9.95 -3.14 3.45
CA PRO A 90 -9.28 -3.68 2.26
C PRO A 90 -9.83 -3.02 1.00
N LEU A 91 -8.98 -2.88 0.00
CA LEU A 91 -9.37 -2.34 -1.30
C LEU A 91 -9.95 -3.47 -2.16
N LEU A 92 -11.20 -3.31 -2.55
CA LEU A 92 -11.89 -4.32 -3.35
C LEU A 92 -11.21 -4.46 -4.71
N GLY A 93 -10.76 -5.67 -5.02
CA GLY A 93 -10.06 -5.95 -6.28
C GLY A 93 -8.62 -5.53 -6.31
N GLY A 94 -8.12 -4.88 -5.26
CA GLY A 94 -6.72 -4.51 -5.14
C GLY A 94 -6.23 -3.64 -6.28
N ILE A 95 -4.93 -3.74 -6.58
CA ILE A 95 -4.33 -2.91 -7.63
C ILE A 95 -4.85 -3.27 -9.02
N ASP A 96 -5.30 -4.51 -9.22
CA ASP A 96 -5.85 -4.90 -10.52
C ASP A 96 -7.10 -4.10 -10.84
N ALA A 97 -8.00 -3.94 -9.87
CA ALA A 97 -9.20 -3.16 -10.08
C ALA A 97 -8.87 -1.69 -10.35
N TRP A 98 -7.85 -1.16 -9.67
CA TRP A 98 -7.38 0.21 -9.89
C TRP A 98 -6.90 0.39 -11.32
N ARG A 99 -6.09 -0.57 -11.79
CA ARG A 99 -5.55 -0.53 -13.14
C ARG A 99 -6.63 -0.68 -14.20
N GLU A 100 -7.62 -1.53 -13.95
CA GLU A 100 -8.71 -1.74 -14.89
C GLU A 100 -9.53 -0.49 -15.13
N GLN A 101 -9.57 0.42 -14.17
CA GLN A 101 -10.27 1.68 -14.31
C GLN A 101 -9.39 2.75 -14.97
N ASN A 102 -8.19 2.40 -15.35
CA ASN A 102 -7.23 3.34 -15.95
C ASN A 102 -6.91 4.52 -15.04
N TYR A 103 -6.97 4.32 -13.73
CA TYR A 103 -6.57 5.33 -12.78
C TYR A 103 -5.05 5.47 -12.78
N PRO A 104 -4.51 6.62 -12.43
CA PRO A 104 -3.06 6.83 -12.50
C PRO A 104 -2.30 5.93 -11.55
N LEU A 105 -1.12 5.52 -11.99
CA LEU A 105 -0.21 4.71 -11.19
C LEU A 105 1.07 5.48 -10.98
N GLU A 106 1.72 5.20 -9.87
CA GLU A 106 2.98 5.84 -9.50
C GLU A 106 4.10 4.82 -9.64
N SER A 107 5.20 5.21 -10.27
CA SER A 107 6.33 4.31 -10.47
C SER A 107 7.04 4.04 -9.15
N LEU A 108 7.46 2.80 -8.95
CA LEU A 108 8.24 2.41 -7.79
C LEU A 108 9.72 2.72 -7.96
N GLY A 109 10.12 3.15 -9.15
CA GLY A 109 11.50 3.45 -9.42
C GLY A 109 12.26 2.26 -9.99
N PRO A 110 13.59 2.39 -10.14
CA PRO A 110 14.37 1.42 -10.90
C PRO A 110 14.53 0.05 -10.27
N GLY A 111 14.28 -0.09 -8.99
CA GLY A 111 14.35 -1.41 -8.39
C GLY A 111 14.40 -1.33 -6.90
N LEU A 112 13.68 -2.27 -6.26
CA LEU A 112 13.63 -2.29 -4.81
C LEU A 112 14.98 -2.62 -4.20
N SER A 113 15.75 -3.44 -4.90
CA SER A 113 17.06 -3.81 -4.40
C SER A 113 18.00 -2.62 -4.33
N SER A 114 17.79 -1.61 -5.14
CA SER A 114 18.63 -0.42 -5.11
C SER A 114 18.34 0.44 -3.89
N ILE A 115 17.25 0.24 -3.24
CA ILE A 115 16.90 1.00 -2.05
C ILE A 115 17.80 0.67 -0.89
N ALA A 116 18.32 -0.48 -0.90
CA ALA A 116 19.22 -0.90 0.15
C ALA A 116 20.46 -0.03 0.22
N VAL A 117 20.55 0.71 -0.72
CA VAL A 117 21.67 1.59 -0.83
C VAL A 117 21.50 2.88 -0.14
N SER A 118 21.03 3.11 -0.49
CA SER A 118 20.93 3.99 -0.39
C SER A 118 20.86 4.72 -0.25
N SER A 119 20.91 5.01 -0.19
CA SER A 119 20.64 5.63 -0.07
C SER A 119 20.81 6.21 -0.29
N ALA A 120 21.08 6.64 -0.36
CA ALA A 120 21.01 7.12 -0.54
C ALA A 120 21.07 7.65 -1.03
N ASN A 121 21.44 8.06 -0.98
CA ASN A 121 21.35 8.54 -1.29
C ASN A 121 21.28 9.08 -1.85
N PRO A 122 21.58 9.52 -1.91
CA PRO A 122 21.44 10.03 -2.20
C PRO A 122 21.55 10.49 -2.62
N SER A 123 21.79 10.93 -2.63
CA SER A 123 21.65 11.08 -2.68
C SER A 123 21.86 11.12 -3.05
N ILE A 124 22.29 11.17 -3.09
CA ILE A 124 22.29 10.90 -3.07
C ILE A 124 22.38 10.76 -3.57
N ALA A 125 22.89 11.11 -3.89
CA ALA A 125 22.75 10.69 -4.00
C ALA A 125 22.89 10.55 -4.51
N ASN A 126 23.46 10.78 -4.69
CA ASN A 126 23.40 10.45 -4.87
C ASN A 126 23.42 10.45 -5.38
N PRO A 127 23.97 10.67 -5.57
CA PRO A 127 23.77 10.57 -5.78
C PRO A 127 23.81 10.46 -6.20
N LEU A 128 23.99 10.69 -6.31
CA LEU A 128 23.63 10.39 -6.37
C LEU A 128 23.52 10.47 -6.47
#